data_5de65785b82583e49c68adf4111e0668
#
_entry.id   5de65785b82583e49c68adf4111e0668
#
_cell.length_a   1.000
_cell.length_b   1.000
_cell.length_c   1.000
_cell.angle_alpha   90.00
_cell.angle_beta   90.00
_cell.angle_gamma   90.00
#
_symmetry.space_group_name_H-M   'P 1'
#
loop_
_entity.id
_entity.type
_entity.pdbx_description
1 polymer ?
#
loop_
_entity_poly.entity_id
_entity_poly.type
_entity_poly.pdbx_seq_one_letter_code
_entity_poly.pdbx_strand_id
1 'polypeptide(L)'
;MSANTKYSVCTICDIGCQLRTEAADGKVKRVVAHDNPMLANNICFKGVAAPSIHNHPDRLRVPLKRVGERGDDKWEEISYEQAMDEIAERLKKVVDLHGPEAFAVSTSGWNTQTTHSTDRRFMNLLGSPNWISGVALCAGNTAAVYKLT
;
A
#
# COMPACT_ATOMS: atom_id res chain seq x y z
N MET A 1 -28.28 1.14 16.97
CA MET A 1 -27.61 2.28 16.32
C MET A 1 -27.68 2.05 14.80
N SER A 2 -28.10 3.04 14.02
CA SER A 2 -28.21 2.90 12.57
C SER A 2 -26.82 2.73 11.95
N ALA A 3 -26.66 1.75 11.07
CA ALA A 3 -25.44 1.57 10.30
C ALA A 3 -25.21 2.80 9.41
N ASN A 4 -24.00 3.38 9.48
CA ASN A 4 -23.65 4.51 8.63
C ASN A 4 -23.17 3.96 7.28
N THR A 5 -23.93 4.24 6.24
CA THR A 5 -23.58 3.83 4.88
C THR A 5 -22.64 4.85 4.24
N LYS A 6 -21.53 4.37 3.68
CA LYS A 6 -20.53 5.16 2.95
C LYS A 6 -20.22 4.50 1.61
N TYR A 7 -19.89 5.32 0.64
CA TYR A 7 -19.40 4.87 -0.65
C TYR A 7 -17.88 4.97 -0.69
N SER A 8 -17.24 3.96 -1.28
CA SER A 8 -15.79 3.84 -1.33
C SER A 8 -15.36 3.04 -2.56
N VAL A 9 -14.06 2.86 -2.71
CA VAL A 9 -13.44 2.07 -3.77
C VAL A 9 -12.66 0.93 -3.15
N CYS A 10 -12.76 -0.26 -3.74
CA CYS A 10 -11.93 -1.40 -3.34
C CYS A 10 -10.49 -1.17 -3.78
N THR A 11 -9.55 -1.30 -2.85
CA THR A 11 -8.12 -1.11 -3.08
C THR A 11 -7.32 -2.41 -3.03
N ILE A 12 -7.98 -3.58 -3.06
CA ILE A 12 -7.30 -4.89 -3.01
C ILE A 12 -6.60 -5.21 -4.33
N CYS A 13 -7.15 -4.74 -5.44
CA CYS A 13 -6.55 -4.87 -6.77
C CYS A 13 -6.92 -3.68 -7.65
N ASP A 14 -6.45 -3.67 -8.89
CA ASP A 14 -6.52 -2.55 -9.84
C ASP A 14 -7.88 -2.27 -10.44
N ILE A 15 -8.78 -3.21 -10.31
CA ILE A 15 -10.13 -3.07 -10.89
C ILE A 15 -10.86 -1.88 -10.26
N GLY A 16 -10.54 -1.55 -8.99
CA GLY A 16 -11.10 -0.36 -8.35
C GLY A 16 -12.62 -0.43 -8.21
N CYS A 17 -13.18 -1.62 -7.90
CA CYS A 17 -14.62 -1.81 -7.76
C CYS A 17 -15.22 -0.77 -6.82
N GLN A 18 -16.32 -0.15 -7.26
CA GLN A 18 -17.07 0.79 -6.45
C GLN A 18 -17.87 0.04 -5.38
N LEU A 19 -17.80 0.51 -4.16
CA LEU A 19 -18.35 -0.18 -2.99
C LEU A 19 -19.35 0.66 -2.24
N ARG A 20 -20.35 -0.01 -1.67
CA ARG A 20 -21.16 0.48 -0.57
C ARG A 20 -20.72 -0.23 0.73
N THR A 21 -20.32 0.56 1.69
CA THR A 21 -19.75 0.09 2.96
C THR A 21 -20.68 0.46 4.10
N GLU A 22 -21.00 -0.47 4.95
CA GLU A 22 -21.81 -0.29 6.15
C GLU A 22 -20.88 -0.39 7.37
N ALA A 23 -20.84 0.65 8.18
CA ALA A 23 -20.04 0.72 9.39
C ALA A 23 -20.92 0.98 10.62
N ALA A 24 -20.61 0.32 11.71
CA ALA A 24 -21.22 0.54 13.00
C ALA A 24 -20.17 0.31 14.10
N ASP A 25 -20.25 1.07 15.19
CA ASP A 25 -19.37 0.98 16.35
C ASP A 25 -17.87 1.06 15.97
N GLY A 26 -17.53 1.94 15.03
CA GLY A 26 -16.16 2.11 14.55
C GLY A 26 -15.61 0.97 13.70
N LYS A 27 -16.44 -0.01 13.33
CA LYS A 27 -16.03 -1.18 12.54
C LYS A 27 -16.81 -1.28 11.24
N VAL A 28 -16.13 -1.68 10.19
CA VAL A 28 -16.76 -2.07 8.92
C VAL A 28 -17.46 -3.40 9.14
N LYS A 29 -18.78 -3.43 8.96
CA LYS A 29 -19.62 -4.62 9.16
C LYS A 29 -19.88 -5.37 7.86
N ARG A 30 -20.08 -4.62 6.78
CA ARG A 30 -20.44 -5.19 5.50
C ARG A 30 -19.91 -4.33 4.35
N VAL A 31 -19.50 -4.99 3.29
CA VAL A 31 -19.14 -4.38 2.02
C VAL A 31 -19.88 -5.10 0.91
N VAL A 32 -20.52 -4.34 0.06
CA VAL A 32 -21.27 -4.82 -1.11
C VAL A 32 -20.93 -3.98 -2.32
N ALA A 33 -21.35 -4.42 -3.51
CA ALA A 33 -21.26 -3.63 -4.72
C ALA A 33 -22.02 -2.30 -4.56
N HIS A 34 -21.55 -1.26 -5.24
CA HIS A 34 -22.24 0.02 -5.31
C HIS A 34 -23.63 -0.17 -5.95
N ASP A 35 -24.63 0.57 -5.48
CA ASP A 35 -26.01 0.47 -5.92
C ASP A 35 -26.36 1.37 -7.13
N ASN A 36 -25.41 2.15 -7.63
CA ASN A 36 -25.60 2.95 -8.84
C ASN A 36 -25.53 2.05 -10.09
N PRO A 37 -26.61 1.97 -10.90
CA PRO A 37 -26.64 1.11 -12.09
C PRO A 37 -25.65 1.53 -13.19
N MET A 38 -25.17 2.78 -13.16
CA MET A 38 -24.15 3.27 -14.10
C MET A 38 -22.74 2.79 -13.78
N LEU A 39 -22.52 2.29 -12.56
CA LEU A 39 -21.25 1.71 -12.13
C LEU A 39 -21.39 0.19 -12.22
N ALA A 40 -20.34 -0.47 -12.69
CA ALA A 40 -20.33 -1.93 -12.74
C ALA A 40 -20.56 -2.49 -11.33
N ASN A 41 -21.72 -3.05 -11.09
CA ASN A 41 -22.17 -3.59 -9.78
C ASN A 41 -21.45 -4.89 -9.41
N ASN A 42 -20.15 -5.00 -9.70
CA ASN A 42 -19.37 -6.19 -9.47
C ASN A 42 -18.45 -6.00 -8.28
N ILE A 43 -18.53 -6.92 -7.36
CA ILE A 43 -17.57 -7.10 -6.29
C ILE A 43 -17.20 -8.58 -6.22
N CYS A 44 -15.90 -8.88 -6.24
CA CYS A 44 -15.43 -10.23 -6.06
C CYS A 44 -15.36 -10.61 -4.56
N PHE A 45 -15.14 -11.89 -4.30
CA PHE A 45 -15.05 -12.42 -2.93
C PHE A 45 -13.95 -11.73 -2.08
N LYS A 46 -12.86 -11.24 -2.69
CA LYS A 46 -11.81 -10.49 -1.97
C LYS A 46 -12.37 -9.19 -1.38
N GLY A 47 -13.14 -8.44 -2.16
CA GLY A 47 -13.78 -7.22 -1.69
C GLY A 47 -14.82 -7.52 -0.61
N VAL A 48 -15.60 -8.59 -0.76
CA VAL A 48 -16.57 -9.02 0.27
C VAL A 48 -15.88 -9.41 1.56
N ALA A 49 -14.70 -10.01 1.50
CA ALA A 49 -13.90 -10.41 2.67
C ALA A 49 -13.16 -9.23 3.34
N ALA A 50 -13.16 -8.04 2.75
CA ALA A 50 -12.43 -6.88 3.28
C ALA A 50 -12.76 -6.55 4.76
N PRO A 51 -14.00 -6.65 5.26
CA PRO A 51 -14.28 -6.46 6.68
C PRO A 51 -13.55 -7.43 7.59
N SER A 52 -13.45 -8.71 7.21
CA SER A 52 -12.73 -9.72 7.99
C SER A 52 -11.23 -9.46 8.02
N ILE A 53 -10.66 -9.04 6.89
CA ILE A 53 -9.25 -8.65 6.81
C ILE A 53 -8.98 -7.40 7.65
N HIS A 54 -9.84 -6.40 7.54
CA HIS A 54 -9.66 -5.12 8.24
C HIS A 54 -9.79 -5.24 9.75
N ASN A 55 -10.72 -6.08 10.21
CA ASN A 55 -11.01 -6.28 11.63
C ASN A 55 -10.29 -7.50 12.23
N HIS A 56 -9.39 -8.14 11.50
CA HIS A 56 -8.70 -9.35 11.98
C HIS A 56 -7.95 -9.07 13.29
N PRO A 57 -8.02 -9.94 14.29
CA PRO A 57 -7.34 -9.74 15.57
C PRO A 57 -5.83 -9.65 15.43
N ASP A 58 -5.23 -10.40 14.50
CA ASP A 58 -3.78 -10.43 14.26
C ASP A 58 -3.31 -9.31 13.31
N ARG A 59 -4.19 -8.38 12.97
CA ARG A 59 -3.78 -7.25 12.13
C ARG A 59 -2.78 -6.38 12.87
N LEU A 60 -1.62 -6.15 12.27
CA LEU A 60 -0.61 -5.22 12.78
C LEU A 60 -1.19 -3.80 12.84
N ARG A 61 -1.08 -3.16 13.99
CA ARG A 61 -1.59 -1.81 14.25
C ARG A 61 -0.51 -0.82 14.63
N VAL A 62 0.66 -1.33 14.93
CA VAL A 62 1.86 -0.59 15.33
C VAL A 62 3.06 -1.12 14.56
N PRO A 63 4.11 -0.33 14.37
CA PRO A 63 5.35 -0.81 13.80
C PRO A 63 5.98 -1.91 14.65
N LEU A 64 6.60 -2.87 13.99
CA LEU A 64 7.32 -3.96 14.64
C LEU A 64 8.81 -3.86 14.31
N LYS A 65 9.65 -3.91 15.34
CA LYS A 65 11.09 -3.98 15.23
C LYS A 65 11.59 -5.38 15.53
N ARG A 66 12.43 -5.94 14.66
CA ARG A 66 13.04 -7.23 14.92
C ARG A 66 14.12 -7.10 15.99
N VAL A 67 14.04 -7.95 17.02
CA VAL A 67 15.00 -8.00 18.13
C VAL A 67 15.85 -9.26 18.16
N GLY A 68 15.56 -10.23 17.27
CA GLY A 68 16.33 -11.46 17.10
C GLY A 68 17.13 -11.47 15.81
N GLU A 69 17.85 -12.57 15.59
CA GLU A 69 18.52 -12.85 14.33
C GLU A 69 17.49 -13.04 13.19
N ARG A 70 17.98 -12.97 11.96
CA ARG A 70 17.11 -13.19 10.81
C ARG A 70 16.61 -14.64 10.81
N GLY A 71 15.29 -14.82 10.88
CA GLY A 71 14.64 -16.13 10.95
C GLY A 71 14.13 -16.53 12.33
N ASP A 72 14.49 -15.80 13.39
CA ASP A 72 14.03 -16.09 14.76
C ASP A 72 12.57 -15.72 15.01
N ASP A 73 11.97 -14.94 14.12
CA ASP A 73 10.61 -14.41 14.24
C ASP A 73 10.30 -13.69 15.58
N LYS A 74 11.33 -13.00 16.10
CA LYS A 74 11.23 -12.23 17.34
C LYS A 74 11.05 -10.75 17.04
N TRP A 75 9.94 -10.19 17.50
CA TRP A 75 9.54 -8.81 17.23
C TRP A 75 9.11 -8.11 18.50
N GLU A 76 9.37 -6.80 18.58
CA GLU A 76 8.82 -5.92 19.60
C GLU A 76 8.00 -4.80 18.96
N GLU A 77 6.98 -4.36 19.64
CA GLU A 77 6.18 -3.20 19.24
C GLU A 77 6.94 -1.92 19.58
N ILE A 78 7.02 -1.00 18.63
CA ILE A 78 7.64 0.31 18.81
C ILE A 78 6.68 1.42 18.38
N SER A 79 6.94 2.65 18.81
CA SER A 79 6.15 3.79 18.33
C SER A 79 6.44 4.10 16.87
N TYR A 80 5.51 4.81 16.23
CA TYR A 80 5.70 5.26 14.85
C TYR A 80 6.87 6.25 14.75
N GLU A 81 6.99 7.15 15.72
CA GLU A 81 8.07 8.13 15.81
C GLU A 81 9.42 7.44 15.91
N GLN A 82 9.54 6.46 16.81
CA GLN A 82 10.78 5.67 16.95
C GLN A 82 11.11 4.94 15.63
N ALA A 83 10.12 4.34 14.97
CA ALA A 83 10.36 3.66 13.70
C ALA A 83 10.89 4.61 12.63
N MET A 84 10.29 5.81 12.52
CA MET A 84 10.70 6.82 11.54
C MET A 84 12.10 7.36 11.82
N ASP A 85 12.42 7.64 13.08
CA ASP A 85 13.74 8.14 13.48
C ASP A 85 14.85 7.11 13.18
N GLU A 86 14.64 5.86 13.56
CA GLU A 86 15.61 4.78 13.29
C GLU A 86 15.79 4.52 11.79
N ILE A 87 14.72 4.57 11.00
CA ILE A 87 14.79 4.41 9.53
C ILE A 87 15.57 5.59 8.93
N ALA A 88 15.24 6.81 9.33
CA ALA A 88 15.90 8.02 8.83
C ALA A 88 17.39 8.04 9.14
N GLU A 89 17.77 7.67 10.38
CA GLU A 89 19.17 7.57 10.80
C GLU A 89 19.94 6.56 9.96
N ARG A 90 19.38 5.35 9.79
CA ARG A 90 20.02 4.29 9.00
C ARG A 90 20.14 4.68 7.53
N LEU A 91 19.10 5.26 6.96
CA LEU A 91 19.10 5.72 5.57
C LEU A 91 20.16 6.81 5.37
N LYS A 92 20.18 7.82 6.26
CA LYS A 92 21.18 8.87 6.23
C LYS A 92 22.59 8.31 6.29
N LYS A 93 22.86 7.35 7.19
CA LYS A 93 24.16 6.69 7.31
C LYS A 93 24.59 5.97 6.03
N VAL A 94 23.67 5.27 5.36
CA VAL A 94 23.95 4.61 4.08
C VAL A 94 24.30 5.64 3.01
N VAL A 95 23.52 6.71 2.91
CA VAL A 95 23.75 7.77 1.92
C VAL A 95 25.05 8.52 2.18
N ASP A 96 25.36 8.84 3.44
CA ASP A 96 26.58 9.54 3.82
C ASP A 96 27.85 8.70 3.53
N LEU A 97 27.77 7.36 3.66
CA LEU A 97 28.92 6.47 3.46
C LEU A 97 29.09 6.01 2.01
N HIS A 98 27.99 5.83 1.27
CA HIS A 98 28.01 5.13 -0.01
C HIS A 98 27.37 5.92 -1.15
N GLY A 99 26.85 7.11 -0.86
CA GLY A 99 26.10 7.91 -1.79
C GLY A 99 24.63 7.48 -1.92
N PRO A 100 23.78 8.35 -2.48
CA PRO A 100 22.33 8.08 -2.61
C PRO A 100 22.02 6.87 -3.51
N GLU A 101 22.90 6.55 -4.44
CA GLU A 101 22.74 5.41 -5.37
C GLU A 101 22.82 4.04 -4.67
N ALA A 102 23.34 3.99 -3.43
CA ALA A 102 23.32 2.78 -2.63
C ALA A 102 21.92 2.41 -2.10
N PHE A 103 20.94 3.31 -2.25
CA PHE A 103 19.58 3.07 -1.85
C PHE A 103 18.67 2.88 -3.08
N ALA A 104 17.87 1.82 -3.07
CA ALA A 104 16.90 1.52 -4.10
C ALA A 104 15.51 1.30 -3.52
N VAL A 105 14.47 1.74 -4.23
CA VAL A 105 13.08 1.44 -3.92
C VAL A 105 12.51 0.52 -4.97
N SER A 106 11.94 -0.61 -4.53
CA SER A 106 11.17 -1.51 -5.38
C SER A 106 9.69 -1.41 -4.98
N THR A 107 8.86 -0.97 -5.93
CA THR A 107 7.43 -0.85 -5.73
C THR A 107 6.68 -1.93 -6.50
N SER A 108 5.67 -2.50 -5.87
CA SER A 108 4.74 -3.40 -6.54
C SER A 108 3.75 -2.60 -7.40
N GLY A 109 3.22 -3.25 -8.45
CA GLY A 109 2.36 -2.65 -9.48
C GLY A 109 1.26 -1.71 -8.95
N TRP A 110 0.14 -2.00 -8.96
CA TRP A 110 -1.09 -1.30 -9.25
C TRP A 110 -1.76 -0.54 -8.09
N ASN A 111 -1.69 -0.98 -6.86
CA ASN A 111 -2.36 -0.32 -5.73
C ASN A 111 -1.76 1.05 -5.37
N THR A 112 -0.89 1.53 -6.19
CA THR A 112 0.02 2.59 -5.82
C THR A 112 -0.08 3.80 -6.73
N GLN A 113 -1.20 3.99 -7.44
CA GLN A 113 -1.36 5.19 -8.27
C GLN A 113 -1.16 6.48 -7.46
N THR A 114 -1.51 6.45 -6.18
CA THR A 114 -1.23 7.56 -5.24
C THR A 114 0.18 7.51 -4.66
N THR A 115 0.80 6.33 -4.53
CA THR A 115 2.14 6.18 -3.93
C THR A 115 3.26 6.31 -4.95
N HIS A 116 3.06 5.97 -6.23
CA HIS A 116 4.10 6.11 -7.27
C HIS A 116 4.64 7.53 -7.40
N SER A 117 3.81 8.54 -7.27
CA SER A 117 4.27 9.94 -7.28
C SER A 117 5.05 10.29 -6.02
N THR A 118 4.64 9.75 -4.87
CA THR A 118 5.30 9.96 -3.59
C THR A 118 6.65 9.27 -3.54
N ASP A 119 6.72 8.01 -3.97
CA ASP A 119 7.96 7.23 -4.03
C ASP A 119 8.98 7.88 -4.96
N ARG A 120 8.56 8.29 -6.15
CA ARG A 120 9.45 9.00 -7.09
C ARG A 120 9.92 10.33 -6.53
N ARG A 121 9.03 11.09 -5.91
CA ARG A 121 9.38 12.35 -5.26
C ARG A 121 10.43 12.12 -4.16
N PHE A 122 10.22 11.10 -3.33
CA PHE A 122 11.18 10.73 -2.29
C PHE A 122 12.55 10.39 -2.88
N MET A 123 12.60 9.55 -3.92
CA MET A 123 13.86 9.16 -4.57
C MET A 123 14.56 10.35 -5.23
N ASN A 124 13.79 11.24 -5.87
CA ASN A 124 14.34 12.46 -6.47
C ASN A 124 14.94 13.40 -5.40
N LEU A 125 14.28 13.56 -4.26
CA LEU A 125 14.79 14.37 -3.14
C LEU A 125 16.02 13.74 -2.49
N LEU A 126 16.07 12.42 -2.42
CA LEU A 126 17.23 11.68 -1.92
C LEU A 126 18.41 11.73 -2.89
N GLY A 127 18.14 11.96 -4.18
CA GLY A 127 19.16 11.97 -5.25
C GLY A 127 19.49 10.59 -5.80
N SER A 128 18.66 9.56 -5.54
CA SER A 128 18.87 8.21 -6.07
C SER A 128 18.05 7.95 -7.33
N PRO A 129 18.67 7.45 -8.42
CA PRO A 129 17.97 7.04 -9.63
C PRO A 129 17.32 5.65 -9.50
N ASN A 130 17.58 4.91 -8.45
CA ASN A 130 17.27 3.49 -8.30
C ASN A 130 15.82 3.25 -7.86
N TRP A 131 14.86 3.72 -8.67
CA TRP A 131 13.46 3.42 -8.49
C TRP A 131 13.02 2.32 -9.46
N ILE A 132 12.55 1.20 -8.92
CA ILE A 132 12.15 0.01 -9.67
C ILE A 132 10.65 -0.20 -9.48
N SER A 133 9.93 -0.35 -10.59
CA SER A 133 8.50 -0.64 -10.55
C SER A 133 8.18 -1.94 -11.29
N GLY A 134 7.36 -2.77 -10.68
CA GLY A 134 6.79 -3.95 -11.34
C GLY A 134 6.00 -3.64 -12.62
N VAL A 135 5.49 -2.41 -12.74
CA VAL A 135 4.78 -1.95 -13.95
C VAL A 135 5.68 -1.95 -15.17
N ALA A 136 6.98 -1.69 -15.02
CA ALA A 136 7.92 -1.73 -16.12
C ALA A 136 7.99 -3.10 -16.80
N LEU A 137 7.84 -4.17 -16.02
CA LEU A 137 7.80 -5.54 -16.52
C LEU A 137 6.39 -5.95 -16.99
N CYS A 138 5.36 -5.54 -16.24
CA CYS A 138 3.97 -5.96 -16.49
C CYS A 138 3.34 -5.22 -17.68
N ALA A 139 3.49 -3.92 -17.79
CA ALA A 139 2.83 -3.07 -18.78
C ALA A 139 3.79 -2.26 -19.66
N GLY A 140 5.10 -2.41 -19.49
CA GLY A 140 6.11 -1.64 -20.24
C GLY A 140 5.99 -1.83 -21.75
N ASN A 141 5.78 -3.04 -22.21
CA ASN A 141 5.60 -3.35 -23.62
C ASN A 141 4.33 -2.71 -24.20
N THR A 142 3.21 -2.77 -23.46
CA THR A 142 1.94 -2.15 -23.86
C THR A 142 2.10 -0.63 -23.95
N ALA A 143 2.75 -0.02 -22.96
CA ALA A 143 3.00 1.43 -22.97
C ALA A 143 3.95 1.86 -24.12
N ALA A 144 4.92 1.02 -24.48
CA ALA A 144 5.80 1.27 -25.62
C ALA A 144 5.03 1.24 -26.94
N VAL A 145 4.14 0.26 -27.13
CA VAL A 145 3.30 0.16 -28.34
C VAL A 145 2.40 1.40 -28.48
N TYR A 146 1.73 1.83 -27.41
CA TYR A 146 0.88 3.04 -27.46
C TYR A 146 1.63 4.33 -27.76
N LYS A 147 2.94 4.38 -27.52
CA LYS A 147 3.77 5.54 -27.87
C LYS A 147 4.27 5.53 -29.32
N LEU A 148 4.24 4.38 -29.96
CA LEU A 148 4.73 4.19 -31.32
C LEU A 148 3.61 4.23 -32.38
N THR A 149 2.36 4.21 -31.95
CA THR A 149 1.14 4.33 -32.77
C THR A 149 0.49 5.69 -32.61
#